data_e288ca4e259f2778ced118465e37fddc
#
_entry.id   e288ca4e259f2778ced118465e37fddc
#
_cell.length_a   1.000
_cell.length_b   1.000
_cell.length_c   1.000
_cell.angle_alpha   90.00
_cell.angle_beta   90.00
_cell.angle_gamma   90.00
#
_symmetry.space_group_name_H-M   'P 1'
#
loop_
_entity.id
_entity.type
_entity.pdbx_description
1 polymer ?
#
loop_
_entity_poly.entity_id
_entity_poly.type
_entity_poly.pdbx_seq_one_letter_code
_entity_poly.pdbx_strand_id
1 'polypeptide(L)'
;MARRNGGFVGQDGLDAPDPPTGVTVSGGTDGVASISFTAPADTGTSAITGFVATASNGVGATGSSSPISVSSLTLGTAVTFRAYAVNAYGTSAASDATNSITPAAARGVFGGGFTASDTKTNVLQYITISSLGNSTDFGDMTITSTSRGGMASSTRGVYSGGSTGSNSNVIDYITILSTGNATDFGDATTAHNPNANGGASSSTRGVFSLGFT
;
A
#
# COMPACT_ATOMS: atom_id res chain seq x y z
N MET A 1 -34.03 0.15 30.90
CA MET A 1 -33.30 1.34 30.44
C MET A 1 -31.83 0.95 30.35
N ALA A 2 -31.32 0.75 29.14
CA ALA A 2 -29.91 0.46 28.94
C ALA A 2 -29.12 1.75 29.19
N ARG A 3 -28.11 1.69 30.07
CA ARG A 3 -27.18 2.81 30.25
C ARG A 3 -26.33 2.92 28.99
N ARG A 4 -26.42 4.05 28.31
CA ARG A 4 -25.52 4.39 27.19
C ARG A 4 -24.10 4.51 27.71
N ASN A 5 -23.20 3.67 27.23
CA ASN A 5 -21.77 3.77 27.53
C ASN A 5 -21.14 4.79 26.57
N GLY A 6 -20.73 5.96 27.10
CA GLY A 6 -19.67 6.77 26.53
C GLY A 6 -20.03 8.07 25.79
N GLY A 7 -21.27 8.49 25.71
CA GLY A 7 -21.59 9.84 25.26
C GLY A 7 -21.37 10.85 26.39
N PHE A 8 -20.70 11.98 26.11
CA PHE A 8 -20.68 13.13 27.00
C PHE A 8 -22.11 13.69 27.02
N VAL A 9 -22.85 13.44 28.12
CA VAL A 9 -24.14 14.11 28.36
C VAL A 9 -23.78 15.50 28.85
N GLY A 10 -23.98 16.52 28.00
CA GLY A 10 -23.97 17.91 28.47
C GLY A 10 -25.05 18.11 29.54
N GLN A 11 -24.89 19.07 30.41
CA GLN A 11 -25.83 19.37 31.49
C GLN A 11 -27.28 19.68 31.00
N ASP A 12 -27.47 19.80 29.68
CA ASP A 12 -28.72 20.18 29.01
C ASP A 12 -29.42 19.01 28.31
N GLY A 13 -28.98 17.75 28.50
CA GLY A 13 -29.56 16.56 27.85
C GLY A 13 -29.23 16.45 26.32
N LEU A 14 -28.26 17.21 25.86
CA LEU A 14 -27.80 17.19 24.47
C LEU A 14 -26.68 16.18 24.30
N ASP A 15 -26.87 15.21 23.40
CA ASP A 15 -25.97 14.08 23.23
C ASP A 15 -25.12 14.15 21.94
N ALA A 16 -23.82 13.85 22.07
CA ALA A 16 -22.95 13.52 20.94
C ALA A 16 -23.35 12.17 20.31
N PRO A 17 -22.92 11.88 19.07
CA PRO A 17 -23.20 10.59 18.43
C PRO A 17 -22.53 9.41 19.14
N ASP A 18 -22.99 8.19 18.85
CA ASP A 18 -22.22 6.99 19.12
C ASP A 18 -20.96 6.90 18.23
N PRO A 19 -19.92 6.14 18.62
CA PRO A 19 -18.71 6.00 17.83
C PRO A 19 -18.96 5.21 16.53
N PRO A 20 -18.23 5.52 15.44
CA PRO A 20 -18.21 4.69 14.23
C PRO A 20 -17.77 3.26 14.54
N THR A 21 -18.24 2.30 13.73
CA THR A 21 -17.94 0.87 13.89
C THR A 21 -17.28 0.29 12.64
N GLY A 22 -16.69 -0.91 12.73
CA GLY A 22 -16.08 -1.60 11.60
C GLY A 22 -14.91 -0.83 10.98
N VAL A 23 -14.13 -0.14 11.81
CA VAL A 23 -13.04 0.72 11.31
C VAL A 23 -11.91 -0.13 10.76
N THR A 24 -11.54 0.14 9.52
CA THR A 24 -10.44 -0.54 8.80
C THR A 24 -9.52 0.47 8.16
N VAL A 25 -8.28 0.06 7.91
CA VAL A 25 -7.28 0.88 7.24
C VAL A 25 -6.75 0.17 5.99
N SER A 26 -6.53 0.91 4.92
CA SER A 26 -5.87 0.46 3.69
C SER A 26 -4.91 1.54 3.16
N GLY A 27 -3.97 1.14 2.30
CA GLY A 27 -2.96 2.06 1.78
C GLY A 27 -1.71 2.12 2.65
N GLY A 28 -1.15 3.30 2.81
CA GLY A 28 0.12 3.55 3.51
C GLY A 28 1.27 3.90 2.57
N THR A 29 1.01 3.95 1.26
CA THR A 29 2.02 4.38 0.27
C THR A 29 2.19 5.90 0.33
N ASP A 30 3.43 6.36 0.33
CA ASP A 30 3.82 7.77 0.44
C ASP A 30 3.19 8.51 1.63
N GLY A 31 2.96 7.80 2.73
CA GLY A 31 2.39 8.37 3.93
C GLY A 31 0.91 8.71 3.84
N VAL A 32 0.15 8.08 2.93
CA VAL A 32 -1.29 8.27 2.78
C VAL A 32 -2.03 6.98 3.09
N ALA A 33 -3.01 7.03 3.99
CA ALA A 33 -3.86 5.91 4.35
C ALA A 33 -5.34 6.26 4.18
N SER A 34 -6.16 5.30 3.81
CA SER A 34 -7.61 5.41 3.70
C SER A 34 -8.28 4.68 4.85
N ILE A 35 -9.09 5.38 5.62
CA ILE A 35 -9.78 4.89 6.81
C ILE A 35 -11.26 4.71 6.49
N SER A 36 -11.70 3.47 6.40
CA SER A 36 -13.10 3.11 6.15
C SER A 36 -13.80 2.75 7.45
N PHE A 37 -15.08 3.09 7.57
CA PHE A 37 -15.89 2.80 8.75
C PHE A 37 -17.39 2.83 8.41
N THR A 38 -18.19 2.29 9.30
CA THR A 38 -19.66 2.42 9.29
C THR A 38 -20.07 3.53 10.23
N ALA A 39 -20.87 4.48 9.73
CA ALA A 39 -21.45 5.54 10.56
C ALA A 39 -22.35 4.96 11.65
N PRO A 40 -22.40 5.57 12.84
CA PRO A 40 -23.28 5.11 13.90
C PRO A 40 -24.77 5.30 13.53
N ALA A 41 -25.61 4.40 14.00
CA ALA A 41 -27.07 4.53 13.87
C ALA A 41 -27.63 5.56 14.83
N ASP A 42 -27.05 5.68 16.03
CA ASP A 42 -27.42 6.72 17.01
C ASP A 42 -26.58 7.98 16.75
N THR A 43 -27.22 9.02 16.27
CA THR A 43 -26.58 10.30 15.93
C THR A 43 -26.60 11.29 17.11
N GLY A 44 -27.08 10.87 18.28
CA GLY A 44 -27.36 11.76 19.42
C GLY A 44 -28.58 12.64 19.19
N THR A 45 -28.56 13.83 19.73
CA THR A 45 -29.67 14.78 19.61
C THR A 45 -29.66 15.66 18.38
N SER A 46 -28.68 15.46 17.48
CA SER A 46 -28.57 16.16 16.19
C SER A 46 -27.98 15.23 15.12
N ALA A 47 -28.23 15.57 13.87
CA ALA A 47 -27.61 14.88 12.73
C ALA A 47 -26.07 15.00 12.78
N ILE A 48 -25.37 13.96 12.27
CA ILE A 48 -23.93 13.98 12.11
C ILE A 48 -23.55 15.07 11.10
N THR A 49 -22.59 15.91 11.48
CA THR A 49 -22.06 16.99 10.65
C THR A 49 -20.72 16.60 9.97
N GLY A 50 -20.04 15.57 10.47
CA GLY A 50 -18.80 15.08 9.93
C GLY A 50 -18.16 13.97 10.75
N PHE A 51 -16.99 13.55 10.31
CA PHE A 51 -16.18 12.51 10.96
C PHE A 51 -14.73 12.95 11.06
N VAL A 52 -14.03 12.41 12.04
CA VAL A 52 -12.58 12.59 12.22
C VAL A 52 -11.92 11.23 12.23
N ALA A 53 -10.80 11.08 11.53
CA ALA A 53 -9.92 9.93 11.65
C ALA A 53 -8.58 10.39 12.22
N THR A 54 -8.06 9.70 13.24
CA THR A 54 -6.81 10.07 13.90
C THR A 54 -5.90 8.86 14.03
N ALA A 55 -4.64 9.01 13.62
CA ALA A 55 -3.59 8.02 13.83
C ALA A 55 -3.06 8.07 15.26
N SER A 56 -2.47 6.97 15.73
CA SER A 56 -1.88 6.84 17.07
C SER A 56 -0.73 7.82 17.36
N ASN A 57 -0.13 8.39 16.30
CA ASN A 57 0.90 9.44 16.41
C ASN A 57 0.32 10.88 16.37
N GLY A 58 -1.00 11.03 16.40
CA GLY A 58 -1.68 12.32 16.43
C GLY A 58 -2.00 12.94 15.06
N VAL A 59 -1.51 12.37 13.96
CA VAL A 59 -1.88 12.83 12.60
C VAL A 59 -3.33 12.45 12.34
N GLY A 60 -4.12 13.38 11.80
CA GLY A 60 -5.53 13.13 11.53
C GLY A 60 -6.08 13.90 10.36
N ALA A 61 -7.30 13.56 9.96
CA ALA A 61 -8.05 14.23 8.92
C ALA A 61 -9.55 14.21 9.25
N THR A 62 -10.30 15.09 8.62
CA THR A 62 -11.76 15.18 8.71
C THR A 62 -12.40 14.87 7.37
N GLY A 63 -13.64 14.40 7.40
CA GLY A 63 -14.43 14.15 6.20
C GLY A 63 -15.91 14.15 6.50
N SER A 64 -16.74 14.29 5.47
CA SER A 64 -18.21 14.24 5.59
C SER A 64 -18.76 12.81 5.58
N SER A 65 -17.96 11.85 5.12
CA SER A 65 -18.34 10.43 5.00
C SER A 65 -17.12 9.52 5.03
N SER A 66 -17.33 8.22 5.18
CA SER A 66 -16.34 7.17 4.93
C SER A 66 -16.15 6.94 3.42
N PRO A 67 -14.91 6.67 2.96
CA PRO A 67 -13.66 6.68 3.72
C PRO A 67 -13.07 8.08 3.92
N ILE A 68 -12.20 8.24 4.93
CA ILE A 68 -11.38 9.45 5.13
C ILE A 68 -9.92 9.14 4.75
N SER A 69 -9.33 10.02 3.94
CA SER A 69 -7.91 9.95 3.61
C SER A 69 -7.09 10.72 4.63
N VAL A 70 -6.16 10.04 5.29
CA VAL A 70 -5.19 10.63 6.22
C VAL A 70 -3.82 10.66 5.56
N SER A 71 -3.23 11.84 5.39
CA SER A 71 -1.93 12.05 4.76
C SER A 71 -0.87 12.49 5.78
N SER A 72 0.36 12.66 5.29
CA SER A 72 1.51 13.09 6.13
C SER A 72 1.89 12.11 7.25
N LEU A 73 1.61 10.83 7.07
CA LEU A 73 2.06 9.79 7.98
C LEU A 73 3.56 9.60 7.85
N THR A 74 4.25 9.43 8.99
CA THR A 74 5.69 9.19 9.02
C THR A 74 6.02 7.83 8.41
N LEU A 75 6.85 7.82 7.37
CA LEU A 75 7.29 6.58 6.73
C LEU A 75 8.12 5.73 7.71
N GLY A 76 7.93 4.41 7.64
CA GLY A 76 8.64 3.46 8.50
C GLY A 76 8.14 3.36 9.94
N THR A 77 7.15 4.17 10.33
CA THR A 77 6.59 4.15 11.70
C THR A 77 5.22 3.50 11.71
N ALA A 78 5.07 2.43 12.48
CA ALA A 78 3.79 1.73 12.60
C ALA A 78 2.73 2.58 13.31
N VAL A 79 1.55 2.68 12.74
CA VAL A 79 0.41 3.44 13.28
C VAL A 79 -0.88 2.65 13.19
N THR A 80 -1.78 2.89 14.15
CA THR A 80 -3.19 2.46 14.13
C THR A 80 -4.08 3.68 14.02
N PHE A 81 -5.34 3.50 13.66
CA PHE A 81 -6.29 4.60 13.51
C PHE A 81 -7.55 4.38 14.32
N ARG A 82 -8.19 5.48 14.70
CA ARG A 82 -9.53 5.54 15.30
C ARG A 82 -10.36 6.55 14.55
N ALA A 83 -11.66 6.32 14.49
CA ALA A 83 -12.63 7.22 13.90
C ALA A 83 -13.59 7.77 14.97
N TYR A 84 -14.11 8.95 14.72
CA TYR A 84 -15.05 9.68 15.57
C TYR A 84 -16.16 10.24 14.69
N ALA A 85 -17.37 10.26 15.18
CA ALA A 85 -18.48 10.99 14.58
C ALA A 85 -18.69 12.32 15.31
N VAL A 86 -19.10 13.34 14.60
CA VAL A 86 -19.29 14.70 15.11
C VAL A 86 -20.69 15.18 14.77
N ASN A 87 -21.40 15.75 15.73
CA ASN A 87 -22.64 16.49 15.53
C ASN A 87 -22.53 17.90 16.12
N ALA A 88 -23.63 18.65 16.13
CA ALA A 88 -23.65 20.03 16.66
C ALA A 88 -23.32 20.11 18.17
N TYR A 89 -23.43 19.04 18.90
CA TYR A 89 -23.29 19.02 20.36
C TYR A 89 -22.00 18.35 20.85
N GLY A 90 -21.27 17.69 19.97
CA GLY A 90 -19.96 17.14 20.33
C GLY A 90 -19.44 16.06 19.42
N THR A 91 -18.32 15.50 19.84
CA THR A 91 -17.64 14.40 19.21
C THR A 91 -17.90 13.11 19.99
N SER A 92 -18.13 12.02 19.29
CA SER A 92 -18.33 10.70 19.89
C SER A 92 -17.11 10.22 20.69
N ALA A 93 -17.28 9.17 21.48
CA ALA A 93 -16.16 8.38 21.94
C ALA A 93 -15.36 7.83 20.72
N ALA A 94 -14.11 7.41 20.97
CA ALA A 94 -13.29 6.78 19.95
C ALA A 94 -13.87 5.43 19.54
N SER A 95 -13.79 5.10 18.26
CA SER A 95 -14.01 3.74 17.77
C SER A 95 -12.96 2.77 18.32
N ASP A 96 -13.11 1.46 18.07
CA ASP A 96 -12.00 0.53 18.15
C ASP A 96 -10.87 0.94 17.22
N ALA A 97 -9.64 0.55 17.58
CA ALA A 97 -8.47 0.81 16.74
C ALA A 97 -8.43 -0.17 15.56
N THR A 98 -7.90 0.30 14.42
CA THR A 98 -7.59 -0.58 13.29
C THR A 98 -6.42 -1.51 13.60
N ASN A 99 -6.19 -2.50 12.74
CA ASN A 99 -4.88 -3.13 12.64
C ASN A 99 -3.81 -2.08 12.34
N SER A 100 -2.56 -2.36 12.73
CA SER A 100 -1.43 -1.48 12.44
C SER A 100 -1.03 -1.55 10.98
N ILE A 101 -0.67 -0.39 10.40
CA ILE A 101 0.08 -0.30 9.13
C ILE A 101 1.39 0.44 9.37
N THR A 102 2.40 0.13 8.54
CA THR A 102 3.66 0.87 8.48
C THR A 102 3.73 1.58 7.13
N PRO A 103 3.51 2.91 7.07
CA PRO A 103 3.59 3.65 5.82
C PRO A 103 4.97 3.52 5.18
N ALA A 104 5.02 3.35 3.85
CA ALA A 104 6.26 3.20 3.10
C ALA A 104 6.25 4.08 1.84
N ALA A 105 7.44 4.50 1.40
CA ALA A 105 7.57 5.26 0.17
C ALA A 105 7.29 4.39 -1.07
N ALA A 106 6.68 4.99 -2.09
CA ALA A 106 6.58 4.36 -3.40
C ALA A 106 7.97 4.17 -4.00
N ARG A 107 8.21 2.99 -4.58
CA ARG A 107 9.48 2.61 -5.17
C ARG A 107 9.33 2.25 -6.64
N GLY A 108 10.30 2.70 -7.45
CA GLY A 108 10.56 2.14 -8.76
C GLY A 108 11.69 1.14 -8.65
N VAL A 109 11.43 -0.13 -8.97
CA VAL A 109 12.45 -1.20 -8.94
C VAL A 109 12.77 -1.64 -10.36
N PHE A 110 14.04 -1.73 -10.66
CA PHE A 110 14.57 -2.15 -11.96
C PHE A 110 15.80 -3.01 -11.76
N GLY A 111 16.11 -3.84 -12.73
CA GLY A 111 17.28 -4.71 -12.58
C GLY A 111 17.59 -5.57 -13.78
N GLY A 112 18.65 -6.32 -13.64
CA GLY A 112 19.28 -7.07 -14.72
C GLY A 112 19.97 -6.16 -15.73
N GLY A 113 20.24 -6.68 -16.90
CA GLY A 113 20.93 -5.95 -17.95
C GLY A 113 22.43 -6.26 -18.00
N PHE A 114 23.19 -5.33 -18.55
CA PHE A 114 24.66 -5.45 -18.68
C PHE A 114 25.36 -4.46 -17.75
N THR A 115 26.46 -4.87 -17.16
CA THR A 115 27.43 -3.99 -16.52
C THR A 115 28.25 -3.21 -17.56
N ALA A 116 29.02 -2.23 -17.14
CA ALA A 116 29.93 -1.49 -18.01
C ALA A 116 31.01 -2.39 -18.69
N SER A 117 31.26 -3.58 -18.14
CA SER A 117 32.15 -4.60 -18.70
C SER A 117 31.46 -5.61 -19.62
N ASP A 118 30.25 -5.31 -20.10
CA ASP A 118 29.42 -6.17 -20.93
C ASP A 118 29.11 -7.55 -20.31
N THR A 119 29.06 -7.58 -18.98
CA THR A 119 28.70 -8.78 -18.21
C THR A 119 27.25 -8.68 -17.75
N LYS A 120 26.47 -9.73 -17.95
CA LYS A 120 25.09 -9.80 -17.46
C LYS A 120 25.06 -9.74 -15.94
N THR A 121 24.02 -9.12 -15.38
CA THR A 121 23.85 -8.98 -13.94
C THR A 121 22.45 -9.43 -13.48
N ASN A 122 22.35 -9.85 -12.23
CA ASN A 122 21.09 -10.14 -11.54
C ASN A 122 20.69 -9.05 -10.53
N VAL A 123 21.50 -8.01 -10.39
CA VAL A 123 21.28 -6.96 -9.40
C VAL A 123 19.96 -6.23 -9.66
N LEU A 124 19.18 -6.09 -8.60
CA LEU A 124 18.01 -5.24 -8.54
C LEU A 124 18.36 -3.95 -7.80
N GLN A 125 17.91 -2.84 -8.33
CA GLN A 125 18.06 -1.53 -7.72
C GLN A 125 16.70 -0.84 -7.62
N TYR A 126 16.57 0.10 -6.70
CA TYR A 126 15.37 0.90 -6.58
C TYR A 126 15.67 2.39 -6.43
N ILE A 127 14.70 3.19 -6.80
CA ILE A 127 14.60 4.61 -6.46
C ILE A 127 13.34 4.83 -5.61
N THR A 128 13.37 5.82 -4.73
CA THR A 128 12.18 6.35 -4.08
C THR A 128 11.56 7.38 -5.00
N ILE A 129 10.34 7.11 -5.51
CA ILE A 129 9.71 7.95 -6.55
C ILE A 129 9.40 9.35 -6.04
N SER A 130 9.07 9.48 -4.76
CA SER A 130 8.71 10.76 -4.13
C SER A 130 9.91 11.64 -3.72
N SER A 131 11.15 11.19 -3.93
CA SER A 131 12.35 11.95 -3.57
C SER A 131 13.43 11.86 -4.66
N LEU A 132 14.23 12.91 -4.78
CA LEU A 132 15.42 12.89 -5.64
C LEU A 132 16.53 12.07 -4.99
N GLY A 133 17.31 11.37 -5.80
CA GLY A 133 18.46 10.58 -5.33
C GLY A 133 18.92 9.54 -6.34
N ASN A 134 20.08 8.96 -6.07
CA ASN A 134 20.59 7.83 -6.82
C ASN A 134 19.84 6.55 -6.46
N SER A 135 19.92 5.56 -7.34
CA SER A 135 19.43 4.22 -7.03
C SER A 135 20.20 3.59 -5.86
N THR A 136 19.49 2.78 -5.11
CA THR A 136 20.02 2.00 -3.99
C THR A 136 19.85 0.52 -4.30
N ASP A 137 20.72 -0.31 -3.76
CA ASP A 137 20.62 -1.76 -3.88
C ASP A 137 19.28 -2.26 -3.27
N PHE A 138 18.59 -3.11 -4.01
CA PHE A 138 17.37 -3.76 -3.59
C PHE A 138 17.62 -5.21 -3.17
N GLY A 139 18.52 -5.90 -3.85
CA GLY A 139 18.83 -7.32 -3.78
C GLY A 139 19.08 -7.90 -5.17
N ASP A 140 18.92 -9.19 -5.34
CA ASP A 140 19.24 -9.91 -6.56
C ASP A 140 18.04 -10.69 -7.11
N MET A 141 17.95 -10.81 -8.43
CA MET A 141 17.10 -11.79 -9.11
C MET A 141 17.67 -13.20 -8.93
N THR A 142 16.84 -14.22 -9.12
CA THR A 142 17.27 -15.62 -8.99
C THR A 142 18.25 -16.04 -10.09
N ILE A 143 18.21 -15.38 -11.23
CA ILE A 143 19.10 -15.65 -12.37
C ILE A 143 19.74 -14.38 -12.91
N THR A 144 20.98 -14.50 -13.39
CA THR A 144 21.68 -13.47 -14.16
C THR A 144 21.15 -13.44 -15.58
N SER A 145 20.48 -12.35 -15.96
CA SER A 145 19.82 -12.25 -17.28
C SER A 145 19.66 -10.82 -17.76
N THR A 146 19.38 -10.68 -19.05
CA THR A 146 19.04 -9.41 -19.70
C THR A 146 17.65 -9.46 -20.31
N SER A 147 17.09 -8.30 -20.67
CA SER A 147 15.85 -8.21 -21.47
C SER A 147 14.64 -8.90 -20.84
N ARG A 148 14.52 -8.85 -19.52
CA ARG A 148 13.34 -9.38 -18.80
C ARG A 148 12.13 -8.48 -18.95
N GLY A 149 10.94 -9.08 -19.08
CA GLY A 149 9.69 -8.39 -18.97
C GLY A 149 9.35 -8.11 -17.50
N GLY A 150 8.88 -6.90 -17.19
CA GLY A 150 8.49 -6.53 -15.83
C GLY A 150 7.03 -6.09 -15.75
N MET A 151 6.38 -6.40 -14.64
CA MET A 151 5.06 -5.90 -14.28
C MET A 151 4.96 -5.75 -12.76
N ALA A 152 4.00 -4.97 -12.27
CA ALA A 152 3.82 -4.78 -10.85
C ALA A 152 2.36 -4.57 -10.45
N SER A 153 2.05 -4.94 -9.22
CA SER A 153 0.92 -4.44 -8.44
C SER A 153 1.42 -3.36 -7.46
N SER A 154 0.57 -2.90 -6.55
CA SER A 154 0.98 -1.98 -5.48
C SER A 154 1.98 -2.58 -4.47
N THR A 155 2.11 -3.93 -4.42
CA THR A 155 2.93 -4.61 -3.41
C THR A 155 3.97 -5.54 -3.99
N ARG A 156 3.77 -6.05 -5.20
CA ARG A 156 4.64 -7.08 -5.82
C ARG A 156 5.11 -6.65 -7.19
N GLY A 157 6.41 -6.76 -7.44
CA GLY A 157 7.01 -6.72 -8.78
C GLY A 157 7.27 -8.13 -9.27
N VAL A 158 7.02 -8.40 -10.55
CA VAL A 158 7.23 -9.71 -11.19
C VAL A 158 8.06 -9.53 -12.46
N TYR A 159 9.06 -10.36 -12.63
CA TYR A 159 9.96 -10.36 -13.78
C TYR A 159 9.88 -11.72 -14.49
N SER A 160 9.79 -11.74 -15.82
CA SER A 160 9.66 -12.97 -16.58
C SER A 160 10.58 -13.03 -17.77
N GLY A 161 11.04 -14.23 -18.10
CA GLY A 161 11.82 -14.53 -19.29
C GLY A 161 13.21 -13.90 -19.28
N GLY A 162 13.64 -13.44 -20.44
CA GLY A 162 14.94 -12.81 -20.64
C GLY A 162 15.98 -13.74 -21.27
N SER A 163 17.23 -13.28 -21.33
CA SER A 163 18.33 -14.02 -21.93
C SER A 163 19.46 -14.25 -20.92
N THR A 164 19.75 -15.51 -20.65
CA THR A 164 20.95 -15.97 -19.92
C THR A 164 22.14 -16.31 -20.84
N GLY A 165 21.93 -16.32 -22.14
CA GLY A 165 22.72 -16.84 -23.26
C GLY A 165 21.76 -17.58 -24.19
N SER A 166 20.69 -18.11 -23.68
CA SER A 166 19.49 -18.61 -24.35
C SER A 166 18.26 -18.00 -23.71
N ASN A 167 17.09 -18.16 -24.32
CA ASN A 167 15.82 -17.72 -23.76
C ASN A 167 15.54 -18.44 -22.42
N SER A 168 14.93 -17.73 -21.48
CA SER A 168 14.57 -18.23 -20.15
C SER A 168 13.05 -18.32 -19.98
N ASN A 169 12.58 -19.28 -19.17
CA ASN A 169 11.19 -19.38 -18.72
C ASN A 169 10.98 -18.93 -17.29
N VAL A 170 12.03 -18.60 -16.57
CA VAL A 170 11.98 -18.24 -15.15
C VAL A 170 11.11 -17.00 -14.91
N ILE A 171 10.24 -17.09 -13.92
CA ILE A 171 9.46 -15.96 -13.40
C ILE A 171 9.89 -15.73 -11.95
N ASP A 172 10.37 -14.54 -11.67
CA ASP A 172 10.73 -14.08 -10.32
C ASP A 172 9.75 -13.06 -9.79
N TYR A 173 9.62 -12.96 -8.48
CA TYR A 173 8.91 -11.85 -7.85
C TYR A 173 9.67 -11.24 -6.68
N ILE A 174 9.36 -9.99 -6.42
CA ILE A 174 9.83 -9.22 -5.25
C ILE A 174 8.64 -8.63 -4.50
N THR A 175 8.84 -8.34 -3.20
CA THR A 175 7.94 -7.48 -2.43
C THR A 175 8.46 -6.04 -2.48
N ILE A 176 7.79 -5.14 -3.19
CA ILE A 176 8.30 -3.80 -3.53
C ILE A 176 8.66 -2.96 -2.29
N LEU A 177 7.91 -3.09 -1.22
CA LEU A 177 8.07 -2.27 -0.01
C LEU A 177 9.18 -2.76 0.94
N SER A 178 9.75 -3.94 0.71
CA SER A 178 10.88 -4.48 1.50
C SER A 178 12.02 -4.88 0.59
N THR A 179 13.25 -4.41 0.89
CA THR A 179 14.45 -4.85 0.18
C THR A 179 14.76 -6.32 0.47
N GLY A 180 15.33 -7.00 -0.50
CA GLY A 180 15.71 -8.41 -0.42
C GLY A 180 15.75 -9.05 -1.80
N ASN A 181 16.29 -10.26 -1.86
CA ASN A 181 16.40 -11.02 -3.10
C ASN A 181 15.02 -11.42 -3.63
N ALA A 182 14.90 -11.53 -4.93
CA ALA A 182 13.75 -12.10 -5.58
C ALA A 182 13.53 -13.55 -5.18
N THR A 183 12.30 -13.97 -5.20
CA THR A 183 11.88 -15.35 -4.97
C THR A 183 11.37 -15.93 -6.28
N ASP A 184 11.66 -17.18 -6.53
CA ASP A 184 11.12 -17.91 -7.66
C ASP A 184 9.58 -17.95 -7.55
N PHE A 185 8.90 -17.51 -8.62
CA PHE A 185 7.44 -17.55 -8.74
C PHE A 185 6.98 -18.83 -9.45
N GLY A 186 7.86 -19.43 -10.23
CA GLY A 186 7.61 -20.54 -11.14
C GLY A 186 8.04 -20.22 -12.56
N ASP A 187 7.58 -21.00 -13.52
CA ASP A 187 8.03 -20.96 -14.91
C ASP A 187 6.92 -20.58 -15.88
N ALA A 188 7.27 -19.84 -16.92
CA ALA A 188 6.43 -19.70 -18.11
C ALA A 188 6.41 -21.03 -18.89
N THR A 189 5.31 -21.33 -19.55
CA THR A 189 5.15 -22.56 -20.36
C THR A 189 6.15 -22.66 -21.52
N THR A 190 6.72 -21.53 -21.95
CA THR A 190 7.70 -21.44 -23.03
C THR A 190 8.81 -20.47 -22.63
N ALA A 191 10.07 -20.87 -22.83
CA ALA A 191 11.20 -19.97 -22.67
C ALA A 191 11.10 -18.84 -23.70
N HIS A 192 11.26 -17.60 -23.26
CA HIS A 192 11.03 -16.42 -24.09
C HIS A 192 11.99 -15.28 -23.72
N ASN A 193 12.18 -14.39 -24.68
CA ASN A 193 12.93 -13.15 -24.50
C ASN A 193 12.01 -11.97 -24.88
N PRO A 194 11.42 -11.29 -23.92
CA PRO A 194 10.50 -10.18 -24.20
C PRO A 194 11.20 -8.93 -24.74
N ASN A 195 12.53 -8.93 -24.94
CA ASN A 195 13.31 -7.78 -25.41
C ASN A 195 13.05 -6.50 -24.63
N ALA A 196 12.97 -6.62 -23.31
CA ALA A 196 12.59 -5.54 -22.39
C ALA A 196 11.18 -4.96 -22.64
N ASN A 197 10.34 -5.62 -23.43
CA ASN A 197 8.93 -5.28 -23.54
C ASN A 197 8.26 -5.63 -22.22
N GLY A 198 7.71 -4.59 -21.55
CA GLY A 198 7.03 -4.76 -20.28
C GLY A 198 5.76 -5.61 -20.41
N GLY A 199 5.30 -6.08 -19.28
CA GLY A 199 3.96 -6.64 -19.13
C GLY A 199 2.93 -5.54 -18.87
N ALA A 200 1.66 -5.88 -19.05
CA ALA A 200 0.54 -5.12 -18.54
C ALA A 200 0.01 -5.79 -17.27
N SER A 201 -0.37 -4.99 -16.28
CA SER A 201 -0.89 -5.54 -15.03
C SER A 201 -2.07 -4.74 -14.48
N SER A 202 -2.91 -5.44 -13.76
CA SER A 202 -3.92 -4.88 -12.84
C SER A 202 -3.51 -5.21 -11.40
N SER A 203 -4.36 -4.90 -10.43
CA SER A 203 -4.13 -5.30 -9.03
C SER A 203 -4.12 -6.81 -8.79
N THR A 204 -4.67 -7.61 -9.73
CA THR A 204 -4.87 -9.06 -9.56
C THR A 204 -4.28 -9.93 -10.66
N ARG A 205 -3.97 -9.38 -11.83
CA ARG A 205 -3.44 -10.10 -12.98
C ARG A 205 -2.30 -9.36 -13.63
N GLY A 206 -1.33 -10.12 -14.10
CA GLY A 206 -0.27 -9.65 -14.98
C GLY A 206 -0.23 -10.46 -16.27
N VAL A 207 0.08 -9.81 -17.38
CA VAL A 207 0.22 -10.41 -18.71
C VAL A 207 1.57 -10.01 -19.29
N PHE A 208 2.35 -10.99 -19.73
CA PHE A 208 3.58 -10.76 -20.47
C PHE A 208 3.36 -11.03 -21.96
N SER A 209 4.00 -10.25 -22.81
CA SER A 209 4.20 -10.63 -24.21
C SER A 209 5.40 -11.58 -24.30
N LEU A 210 5.29 -12.64 -25.09
CA LEU A 210 6.36 -13.65 -25.17
C LEU A 210 7.60 -13.14 -25.91
N GLY A 211 7.47 -12.11 -26.77
CA GLY A 211 8.61 -11.65 -27.58
C GLY A 211 9.13 -12.74 -28.52
N PHE A 212 10.43 -12.95 -28.53
CA PHE A 212 11.05 -14.05 -29.29
C PHE A 212 11.07 -15.34 -28.48
N THR A 213 10.69 -16.43 -29.09
CA THR A 213 10.75 -17.79 -28.55
C THR A 213 11.90 -18.57 -29.17
#